data_51ac9777cdf4cf0491581e3f5154f6de
#
_entry.id   51ac9777cdf4cf0491581e3f5154f6de
#
_cell.length_a   1.000
_cell.length_b   1.000
_cell.length_c   1.000
_cell.angle_alpha   90.00
_cell.angle_beta   90.00
_cell.angle_gamma   90.00
#
_symmetry.space_group_name_H-M   'P 1'
#
loop_
_entity.id
_entity.type
_entity.pdbx_description
1 polymer ?
#
loop_
_entity_poly.entity_id
_entity_poly.type
_entity_poly.pdbx_seq_one_letter_code
_entity_poly.pdbx_strand_id
1 'polypeptide(L)'
;MTVKQAAEKWGISDRRARTFCVEDRIPGAYRSGRSWVIPADAVKPADGRYHSTESLISQIDQKKRLLDQCRPLTEGELERLREEFIVEYTYNSNAIEGNTLTLRETDLVLQGLTIDQKPLKDHMEAIGHKEAFAFVSDLVKENASISESIIKKI
;
A
#
# COMPACT_ATOMS: atom_id res chain seq x y z
N MET A 1 13.38 -37.66 5.61
CA MET A 1 14.51 -36.94 6.23
C MET A 1 14.07 -36.26 7.52
N THR A 2 15.01 -35.92 8.39
CA THR A 2 14.73 -35.16 9.63
C THR A 2 14.57 -33.68 9.34
N VAL A 3 14.03 -32.92 10.31
CA VAL A 3 13.93 -31.46 10.22
C VAL A 3 15.29 -30.81 9.96
N LYS A 4 16.34 -31.29 10.62
CA LYS A 4 17.72 -30.78 10.44
C LYS A 4 18.23 -31.01 9.02
N GLN A 5 18.03 -32.21 8.47
CA GLN A 5 18.41 -32.53 7.07
C GLN A 5 17.60 -31.69 6.06
N ALA A 6 16.31 -31.47 6.32
CA ALA A 6 15.49 -30.60 5.48
C ALA A 6 15.94 -29.13 5.54
N ALA A 7 16.26 -28.63 6.74
CA ALA A 7 16.77 -27.29 6.93
C ALA A 7 18.09 -27.07 6.17
N GLU A 8 19.00 -28.02 6.26
CA GLU A 8 20.29 -27.98 5.54
C GLU A 8 20.09 -28.05 4.00
N LYS A 9 19.24 -28.98 3.53
CA LYS A 9 18.88 -29.09 2.09
C LYS A 9 18.26 -27.82 1.53
N TRP A 10 17.46 -27.12 2.30
CA TRP A 10 16.70 -25.93 1.88
C TRP A 10 17.38 -24.61 2.18
N GLY A 11 18.53 -24.61 2.88
CA GLY A 11 19.26 -23.39 3.27
C GLY A 11 18.48 -22.51 4.23
N ILE A 12 17.77 -23.10 5.22
CA ILE A 12 16.98 -22.42 6.22
C ILE A 12 17.30 -22.92 7.63
N SER A 13 16.83 -22.22 8.66
CA SER A 13 16.99 -22.68 10.05
C SER A 13 16.09 -23.88 10.37
N ASP A 14 16.51 -24.72 11.30
CA ASP A 14 15.72 -25.85 11.84
C ASP A 14 14.37 -25.37 12.37
N ARG A 15 14.34 -24.18 13.00
CA ARG A 15 13.12 -23.55 13.49
C ARG A 15 12.15 -23.30 12.33
N ARG A 16 12.63 -22.77 11.22
CA ARG A 16 11.80 -22.48 10.04
C ARG A 16 11.29 -23.75 9.37
N ALA A 17 12.13 -24.77 9.22
CA ALA A 17 11.72 -26.07 8.69
C ALA A 17 10.66 -26.73 9.58
N ARG A 18 10.79 -26.63 10.90
CA ARG A 18 9.78 -27.12 11.86
C ARG A 18 8.47 -26.35 11.76
N THR A 19 8.51 -25.02 11.57
CA THR A 19 7.30 -24.19 11.35
C THR A 19 6.53 -24.70 10.13
N PHE A 20 7.18 -24.99 9.01
CA PHE A 20 6.53 -25.55 7.83
C PHE A 20 5.84 -26.90 8.08
N CYS A 21 6.41 -27.75 8.95
CA CYS A 21 5.76 -29.00 9.36
C CYS A 21 4.51 -28.75 10.22
N VAL A 22 4.59 -27.80 11.16
CA VAL A 22 3.47 -27.44 12.05
C VAL A 22 2.32 -26.80 11.28
N GLU A 23 2.64 -26.00 10.27
CA GLU A 23 1.69 -25.31 9.39
C GLU A 23 1.13 -26.21 8.26
N ASP A 24 1.46 -27.53 8.27
CA ASP A 24 1.06 -28.51 7.26
C ASP A 24 1.41 -28.10 5.81
N ARG A 25 2.53 -27.40 5.64
CA ARG A 25 2.98 -26.89 4.34
C ARG A 25 3.92 -27.81 3.58
N ILE A 26 4.22 -28.96 4.15
CA ILE A 26 5.06 -29.99 3.53
C ILE A 26 4.20 -31.23 3.30
N PRO A 27 3.73 -31.48 2.08
CA PRO A 27 2.93 -32.66 1.78
C PRO A 27 3.64 -33.94 2.22
N GLY A 28 2.93 -34.82 2.93
CA GLY A 28 3.46 -36.09 3.40
C GLY A 28 4.42 -36.02 4.60
N ALA A 29 4.61 -34.85 5.21
CA ALA A 29 5.28 -34.74 6.50
C ALA A 29 4.37 -35.24 7.62
N TYR A 30 4.90 -36.05 8.54
CA TYR A 30 4.15 -36.55 9.67
C TYR A 30 4.99 -36.54 10.96
N ARG A 31 4.29 -36.60 12.09
CA ARG A 31 4.94 -36.62 13.39
C ARG A 31 5.15 -38.05 13.86
N SER A 32 6.40 -38.42 14.12
CA SER A 32 6.77 -39.69 14.74
C SER A 32 7.34 -39.43 16.13
N GLY A 33 6.51 -39.68 17.16
CA GLY A 33 6.85 -39.35 18.52
C GLY A 33 7.09 -37.85 18.74
N ARG A 34 8.32 -37.47 19.16
CA ARG A 34 8.72 -36.09 19.37
C ARG A 34 9.34 -35.42 18.12
N SER A 35 9.53 -36.17 17.04
CA SER A 35 10.22 -35.72 15.84
C SER A 35 9.30 -35.64 14.63
N TRP A 36 9.59 -34.75 13.71
CA TRP A 36 8.95 -34.70 12.41
C TRP A 36 9.73 -35.53 11.41
N VAL A 37 9.02 -36.27 10.59
CA VAL A 37 9.56 -37.03 9.43
C VAL A 37 9.06 -36.35 8.17
N ILE A 38 9.98 -35.98 7.31
CA ILE A 38 9.72 -35.23 6.05
C ILE A 38 10.12 -36.17 4.89
N PRO A 39 9.31 -36.27 3.83
CA PRO A 39 9.71 -37.03 2.63
C PRO A 39 11.05 -36.55 2.08
N ALA A 40 11.86 -37.50 1.55
CA ALA A 40 13.18 -37.14 1.05
C ALA A 40 13.14 -36.28 -0.23
N ASP A 41 12.08 -36.42 -0.99
CA ASP A 41 11.77 -35.68 -2.22
C ASP A 41 11.02 -34.36 -1.97
N ALA A 42 10.67 -34.04 -0.71
CA ALA A 42 9.97 -32.83 -0.38
C ALA A 42 10.72 -31.57 -0.86
N VAL A 43 9.98 -30.67 -1.49
CA VAL A 43 10.47 -29.38 -1.97
C VAL A 43 10.27 -28.35 -0.87
N LYS A 44 11.17 -27.36 -0.80
CA LYS A 44 11.04 -26.22 0.12
C LYS A 44 9.72 -25.49 -0.14
N PRO A 45 8.83 -25.38 0.87
CA PRO A 45 7.63 -24.57 0.72
C PRO A 45 7.96 -23.11 0.40
N ALA A 46 7.20 -22.51 -0.52
CA ALA A 46 7.35 -21.10 -0.83
C ALA A 46 7.24 -20.24 0.44
N ASP A 47 8.08 -19.22 0.59
CA ASP A 47 7.93 -18.31 1.72
C ASP A 47 6.67 -17.46 1.50
N GLY A 48 5.64 -17.68 2.29
CA GLY A 48 4.37 -16.92 2.20
C GLY A 48 4.49 -15.42 2.49
N ARG A 49 5.70 -14.94 2.84
CA ARG A 49 6.00 -13.51 2.95
C ARG A 49 6.30 -12.86 1.60
N TYR A 50 6.65 -13.66 0.61
CA TYR A 50 6.83 -13.22 -0.76
C TYR A 50 5.61 -13.65 -1.57
N HIS A 51 4.49 -12.93 -1.47
CA HIS A 51 3.68 -12.74 -2.65
C HIS A 51 4.64 -12.10 -3.66
N SER A 52 4.98 -12.81 -4.73
CA SER A 52 5.90 -12.26 -5.71
C SER A 52 5.34 -10.90 -6.14
N THR A 53 6.18 -9.88 -6.17
CA THR A 53 5.79 -8.55 -6.66
C THR A 53 5.10 -8.66 -8.02
N GLU A 54 5.50 -9.61 -8.85
CA GLU A 54 4.86 -10.00 -10.10
C GLU A 54 3.40 -10.43 -9.95
N SER A 55 3.05 -11.20 -8.90
CA SER A 55 1.66 -11.60 -8.65
C SER A 55 0.78 -10.41 -8.26
N LEU A 56 1.29 -9.46 -7.47
CA LEU A 56 0.56 -8.24 -7.11
C LEU A 56 0.39 -7.30 -8.30
N ILE A 57 1.44 -7.10 -9.08
CA ILE A 57 1.39 -6.30 -10.31
C ILE A 57 0.39 -6.89 -11.29
N SER A 58 0.42 -8.22 -11.51
CA SER A 58 -0.54 -8.90 -12.38
C SER A 58 -1.99 -8.70 -11.93
N GLN A 59 -2.27 -8.72 -10.62
CA GLN A 59 -3.60 -8.44 -10.08
C GLN A 59 -4.01 -6.97 -10.30
N ILE A 60 -3.08 -6.04 -10.16
CA ILE A 60 -3.31 -4.61 -10.42
C ILE A 60 -3.63 -4.42 -11.90
N ASP A 61 -2.84 -5.00 -12.81
CA ASP A 61 -3.05 -4.91 -14.24
C ASP A 61 -4.40 -5.52 -14.66
N GLN A 62 -4.80 -6.63 -14.04
CA GLN A 62 -6.11 -7.22 -14.29
C GLN A 62 -7.24 -6.28 -13.87
N LYS A 63 -7.16 -5.69 -12.67
CA LYS A 63 -8.16 -4.73 -12.18
C LYS A 63 -8.19 -3.47 -13.05
N LYS A 64 -7.03 -2.98 -13.48
CA LYS A 64 -6.94 -1.86 -14.41
C LYS A 64 -7.65 -2.16 -15.74
N ARG A 65 -7.40 -3.32 -16.34
CA ARG A 65 -8.09 -3.72 -17.57
C ARG A 65 -9.62 -3.79 -17.41
N LEU A 66 -10.11 -4.28 -16.26
CA LEU A 66 -11.53 -4.29 -15.96
C LEU A 66 -12.09 -2.87 -15.86
N LEU A 67 -11.36 -1.96 -15.23
CA LEU A 67 -11.72 -0.55 -15.14
C LEU A 67 -11.75 0.11 -16.52
N ASP A 68 -10.73 -0.14 -17.36
CA ASP A 68 -10.61 0.38 -18.71
C ASP A 68 -11.75 -0.11 -19.65
N GLN A 69 -12.40 -1.25 -19.32
CA GLN A 69 -13.56 -1.76 -20.04
C GLN A 69 -14.88 -1.11 -19.60
N CYS A 70 -14.90 -0.41 -18.47
CA CYS A 70 -16.07 0.33 -18.04
C CYS A 70 -16.29 1.55 -18.95
N ARG A 71 -17.52 2.06 -18.96
CA ARG A 71 -17.78 3.32 -19.66
C ARG A 71 -16.88 4.43 -19.12
N PRO A 72 -16.40 5.33 -19.98
CA PRO A 72 -15.66 6.48 -19.48
C PRO A 72 -16.56 7.34 -18.56
N LEU A 73 -15.98 7.86 -17.51
CA LEU A 73 -16.65 8.82 -16.63
C LEU A 73 -16.88 10.13 -17.38
N THR A 74 -18.00 10.76 -17.16
CA THR A 74 -18.25 12.11 -17.63
C THR A 74 -17.35 13.10 -16.87
N GLU A 75 -17.12 14.27 -17.45
CA GLU A 75 -16.28 15.30 -16.83
C GLU A 75 -16.80 15.71 -15.44
N GLY A 76 -18.11 15.83 -15.26
CA GLY A 76 -18.72 16.13 -13.97
C GLY A 76 -18.59 15.00 -12.94
N GLU A 77 -18.57 13.73 -13.36
CA GLU A 77 -18.28 12.60 -12.47
C GLU A 77 -16.81 12.58 -12.03
N LEU A 78 -15.90 12.89 -12.95
CA LEU A 78 -14.47 13.01 -12.66
C LEU A 78 -14.19 14.14 -11.69
N GLU A 79 -14.84 15.29 -11.85
CA GLU A 79 -14.65 16.44 -10.96
C GLU A 79 -15.11 16.12 -9.55
N ARG A 80 -16.28 15.52 -9.37
CA ARG A 80 -16.75 15.07 -8.05
C ARG A 80 -15.80 14.09 -7.38
N LEU A 81 -15.29 13.11 -8.13
CA LEU A 81 -14.31 12.16 -7.61
C LEU A 81 -13.02 12.84 -7.18
N ARG A 82 -12.57 13.87 -7.92
CA ARG A 82 -11.40 14.66 -7.54
C ARG A 82 -11.63 15.47 -6.29
N GLU A 83 -12.78 16.12 -6.17
CA GLU A 83 -13.16 16.89 -4.98
C GLU A 83 -13.19 16.01 -3.73
N GLU A 84 -13.88 14.86 -3.79
CA GLU A 84 -13.89 13.89 -2.69
C GLU A 84 -12.49 13.37 -2.37
N PHE A 85 -11.74 12.96 -3.39
CA PHE A 85 -10.39 12.45 -3.22
C PHE A 85 -9.44 13.45 -2.56
N ILE A 86 -9.46 14.72 -2.97
CA ILE A 86 -8.54 15.72 -2.40
C ILE A 86 -8.82 15.98 -0.92
N VAL A 87 -10.07 15.95 -0.49
CA VAL A 87 -10.45 16.11 0.92
C VAL A 87 -9.89 14.94 1.75
N GLU A 88 -10.18 13.70 1.35
CA GLU A 88 -9.71 12.50 2.05
C GLU A 88 -8.18 12.39 2.02
N TYR A 89 -7.56 12.67 0.89
CA TYR A 89 -6.11 12.60 0.74
C TYR A 89 -5.40 13.64 1.60
N THR A 90 -5.89 14.88 1.61
CA THR A 90 -5.36 15.95 2.46
C THR A 90 -5.52 15.59 3.94
N TYR A 91 -6.70 15.15 4.35
CA TYR A 91 -6.93 14.74 5.73
C TYR A 91 -5.99 13.63 6.16
N ASN A 92 -5.93 12.53 5.40
CA ASN A 92 -5.12 11.37 5.77
C ASN A 92 -3.61 11.69 5.80
N SER A 93 -3.12 12.47 4.84
CA SER A 93 -1.70 12.87 4.79
C SER A 93 -1.33 13.73 6.00
N ASN A 94 -2.12 14.75 6.29
CA ASN A 94 -1.84 15.67 7.40
C ASN A 94 -2.05 14.99 8.77
N ALA A 95 -3.02 14.08 8.90
CA ALA A 95 -3.25 13.35 10.14
C ALA A 95 -2.05 12.48 10.54
N ILE A 96 -1.34 11.88 9.58
CA ILE A 96 -0.10 11.12 9.82
C ILE A 96 0.99 12.02 10.42
N GLU A 97 1.01 13.31 10.07
CA GLU A 97 1.97 14.30 10.56
C GLU A 97 1.51 15.01 11.85
N GLY A 98 0.35 14.63 12.37
CA GLY A 98 -0.18 15.12 13.64
C GLY A 98 -1.09 16.34 13.55
N ASN A 99 -1.60 16.67 12.36
CA ASN A 99 -2.64 17.68 12.18
C ASN A 99 -3.91 17.27 12.93
N THR A 100 -4.58 18.22 13.57
CA THR A 100 -5.70 17.96 14.47
C THR A 100 -7.08 18.17 13.86
N LEU A 101 -7.15 18.55 12.57
CA LEU A 101 -8.41 18.67 11.85
C LEU A 101 -9.06 17.29 11.69
N THR A 102 -10.37 17.21 11.83
CA THR A 102 -11.17 16.05 11.41
C THR A 102 -11.40 16.09 9.90
N LEU A 103 -11.82 15.00 9.30
CA LEU A 103 -12.15 14.95 7.87
C LEU A 103 -13.13 16.05 7.45
N ARG A 104 -14.19 16.26 8.27
CA ARG A 104 -15.17 17.30 8.03
C ARG A 104 -14.59 18.71 8.16
N GLU A 105 -13.74 18.94 9.16
CA GLU A 105 -13.07 20.23 9.35
C GLU A 105 -12.08 20.49 8.21
N THR A 106 -11.38 19.48 7.74
CA THR A 106 -10.51 19.59 6.55
C THR A 106 -11.33 20.03 5.33
N ASP A 107 -12.46 19.40 5.06
CA ASP A 107 -13.35 19.80 3.97
C ASP A 107 -13.77 21.28 4.08
N LEU A 108 -14.21 21.72 5.26
CA LEU A 108 -14.59 23.12 5.50
C LEU A 108 -13.43 24.10 5.29
N VAL A 109 -12.22 23.73 5.75
CA VAL A 109 -11.01 24.54 5.54
C VAL A 109 -10.67 24.64 4.06
N LEU A 110 -10.78 23.55 3.30
CA LEU A 110 -10.53 23.54 1.86
C LEU A 110 -11.58 24.32 1.05
N GLN A 111 -12.76 24.59 1.65
CA GLN A 111 -13.79 25.49 1.15
C GLN A 111 -13.56 26.97 1.57
N GLY A 112 -12.50 27.27 2.32
CA GLY A 112 -12.13 28.62 2.76
C GLY A 112 -12.72 29.02 4.11
N LEU A 113 -13.26 28.09 4.89
CA LEU A 113 -13.78 28.36 6.23
C LEU A 113 -12.69 28.20 7.28
N THR A 114 -12.78 28.97 8.35
CA THR A 114 -11.89 28.86 9.51
C THR A 114 -12.60 28.06 10.61
N ILE A 115 -11.90 27.12 11.21
CA ILE A 115 -12.42 26.31 12.31
C ILE A 115 -11.92 26.90 13.63
N ASP A 116 -12.86 27.22 14.50
CA ASP A 116 -12.54 27.77 15.82
C ASP A 116 -11.80 26.72 16.68
N GLN A 117 -10.92 27.20 17.57
CA GLN A 117 -10.11 26.37 18.48
C GLN A 117 -9.14 25.39 17.81
N LYS A 118 -8.89 25.52 16.51
CA LYS A 118 -7.85 24.77 15.80
C LYS A 118 -6.65 25.64 15.49
N PRO A 119 -5.41 25.09 15.57
CA PRO A 119 -4.20 25.86 15.26
C PRO A 119 -4.22 26.38 13.82
N LEU A 120 -3.77 27.62 13.63
CA LEU A 120 -3.60 28.20 12.30
C LEU A 120 -2.68 27.34 11.42
N LYS A 121 -1.67 26.72 12.03
CA LYS A 121 -0.74 25.79 11.38
C LYS A 121 -1.52 24.69 10.66
N ASP A 122 -2.47 24.05 11.33
CA ASP A 122 -3.25 22.95 10.79
C ASP A 122 -4.06 23.36 9.55
N HIS A 123 -4.61 24.58 9.56
CA HIS A 123 -5.31 25.14 8.39
C HIS A 123 -4.35 25.37 7.23
N MET A 124 -3.17 25.96 7.51
CA MET A 124 -2.18 26.24 6.47
C MET A 124 -1.60 24.96 5.85
N GLU A 125 -1.41 23.93 6.64
CA GLU A 125 -0.98 22.61 6.14
C GLU A 125 -2.01 22.01 5.20
N ALA A 126 -3.29 22.04 5.55
CA ALA A 126 -4.35 21.54 4.69
C ALA A 126 -4.45 22.32 3.37
N ILE A 127 -4.40 23.64 3.43
CA ILE A 127 -4.44 24.50 2.24
C ILE A 127 -3.21 24.26 1.37
N GLY A 128 -2.00 24.27 1.94
CA GLY A 128 -0.75 24.04 1.23
C GLY A 128 -0.70 22.66 0.57
N HIS A 129 -1.20 21.62 1.24
CA HIS A 129 -1.29 20.29 0.66
C HIS A 129 -2.21 20.26 -0.58
N LYS A 130 -3.37 20.91 -0.53
CA LYS A 130 -4.27 21.04 -1.69
C LYS A 130 -3.59 21.79 -2.85
N GLU A 131 -2.90 22.89 -2.56
CA GLU A 131 -2.18 23.68 -3.56
C GLU A 131 -1.04 22.88 -4.20
N ALA A 132 -0.25 22.16 -3.40
CA ALA A 132 0.82 21.29 -3.88
C ALA A 132 0.26 20.17 -4.77
N PHE A 133 -0.86 19.56 -4.37
CA PHE A 133 -1.51 18.52 -5.17
C PHE A 133 -2.00 19.07 -6.53
N ALA A 134 -2.61 20.25 -6.54
CA ALA A 134 -3.04 20.92 -7.77
C ALA A 134 -1.85 21.20 -8.69
N PHE A 135 -0.76 21.75 -8.16
CA PHE A 135 0.47 22.02 -8.89
C PHE A 135 1.07 20.75 -9.52
N VAL A 136 1.17 19.67 -8.73
CA VAL A 136 1.67 18.37 -9.26
C VAL A 136 0.73 17.82 -10.34
N SER A 137 -0.58 17.94 -10.16
CA SER A 137 -1.57 17.49 -11.15
C SER A 137 -1.42 18.22 -12.48
N ASP A 138 -1.12 19.50 -12.46
CA ASP A 138 -0.89 20.28 -13.69
C ASP A 138 0.45 19.91 -14.36
N LEU A 139 1.50 19.68 -13.58
CA LEU A 139 2.77 19.17 -14.11
C LEU A 139 2.59 17.81 -14.81
N VAL A 140 1.74 16.93 -14.27
CA VAL A 140 1.43 15.64 -14.89
C VAL A 140 0.68 15.82 -16.21
N LYS A 141 -0.30 16.73 -16.28
CA LYS A 141 -1.02 17.02 -17.54
C LYS A 141 -0.08 17.56 -18.63
N GLU A 142 0.89 18.37 -18.22
CA GLU A 142 1.88 18.97 -19.12
C GLU A 142 3.05 18.02 -19.49
N ASN A 143 3.06 16.80 -18.94
CA ASN A 143 4.18 15.85 -19.06
C ASN A 143 5.53 16.47 -18.66
N ALA A 144 5.54 17.34 -17.66
CA ALA A 144 6.74 18.02 -17.21
C ALA A 144 7.76 17.02 -16.65
N SER A 145 9.03 17.19 -17.02
CA SER A 145 10.12 16.36 -16.48
C SER A 145 10.41 16.74 -15.04
N ILE A 146 10.57 15.74 -14.16
CA ILE A 146 10.97 15.95 -12.76
C ILE A 146 12.36 16.61 -12.74
N SER A 147 12.47 17.73 -12.04
CA SER A 147 13.72 18.46 -11.85
C SER A 147 13.85 18.90 -10.39
N GLU A 148 15.09 19.20 -9.98
CA GLU A 148 15.35 19.73 -8.63
C GLU A 148 14.57 21.02 -8.36
N SER A 149 14.41 21.87 -9.38
CA SER A 149 13.63 23.11 -9.30
C SER A 149 12.16 22.85 -9.02
N ILE A 150 11.58 21.82 -9.63
CA ILE A 150 10.18 21.41 -9.39
C ILE A 150 10.04 20.85 -7.98
N ILE A 151 10.94 19.93 -7.57
CA ILE A 151 10.90 19.33 -6.22
C ILE A 151 10.94 20.38 -5.12
N LYS A 152 11.71 21.46 -5.30
CA LYS A 152 11.81 22.56 -4.33
C LYS A 152 10.58 23.48 -4.29
N LYS A 153 9.66 23.37 -5.24
CA LYS A 153 8.43 24.17 -5.30
C LYS A 153 7.22 23.46 -4.70
N ILE A 154 7.29 22.16 -4.59
CA ILE A 154 6.29 21.32 -3.92
C ILE A 154 6.47 21.40 -2.41
#